data_112077a0483553290945da4623a17369
#
_entry.id   112077a0483553290945da4623a17369
#
_cell.length_a   1.000
_cell.length_b   1.000
_cell.length_c   1.000
_cell.angle_alpha   90.00
_cell.angle_beta   90.00
_cell.angle_gamma   90.00
#
_symmetry.space_group_name_H-M   'P 1'
#
loop_
_entity.id
_entity.type
_entity.pdbx_description
1 polymer ?
#
loop_
_entity_poly.entity_id
_entity_poly.type
_entity_poly.pdbx_seq_one_letter_code
_entity_poly.pdbx_strand_id
1 'polypeptide(L)'
;MVAQMLATLVAGQEGVKTVVDVGAGSGGLLVELAAIRPDLRLVGIDLRTRPTDLPEQVEWAQDLWDVRYGCWTSGEAGTVFDQDEPVMIICCEWLDDLPCPVVARQADGWREVIISDDGMEQPGPRLESEELAWADRWWPGGERAEIGLTRDRAWADLVKLIKKRGGCALMIDYGHLRRRRPVTGSLAAYRDGRALEPVAVAGLNLTAHVAVDAVRAAGEAFGATTTFCGLQSEVVPELLQGETNPDPLVDLGRRSRLAALSSQYVWGSHWWLLQC
;
A
#
# COMPACT_ATOMS: atom_id res chain seq x y z
N MET A 1 -12.20 12.56 4.28
CA MET A 1 -12.38 11.67 5.45
C MET A 1 -11.17 10.78 5.72
N VAL A 2 -10.58 10.11 4.74
CA VAL A 2 -9.29 9.40 4.95
C VAL A 2 -8.24 10.37 5.48
N ALA A 3 -8.09 11.54 4.86
CA ALA A 3 -7.20 12.60 5.34
C ALA A 3 -7.49 13.03 6.79
N GLN A 4 -8.74 13.01 7.25
CA GLN A 4 -9.09 13.34 8.63
C GLN A 4 -8.62 12.25 9.61
N MET A 5 -8.78 10.97 9.24
CA MET A 5 -8.23 9.86 10.01
C MET A 5 -6.70 9.92 10.09
N LEU A 6 -6.06 10.23 8.97
CA LEU A 6 -4.61 10.43 8.93
C LEU A 6 -4.16 11.61 9.79
N ALA A 7 -4.89 12.74 9.75
CA ALA A 7 -4.62 13.88 10.63
C ALA A 7 -4.70 13.50 12.12
N THR A 8 -5.66 12.65 12.48
CA THR A 8 -5.80 12.12 13.85
C THR A 8 -4.64 11.20 14.21
N LEU A 9 -4.25 10.28 13.31
CA LEU A 9 -3.10 9.39 13.51
C LEU A 9 -1.79 10.17 13.67
N VAL A 10 -1.55 11.16 12.80
CA VAL A 10 -0.36 12.04 12.87
C VAL A 10 -0.34 12.83 14.16
N ALA A 11 -1.48 13.34 14.62
CA ALA A 11 -1.57 14.09 15.89
C ALA A 11 -1.24 13.21 17.11
N GLY A 12 -1.47 11.90 17.02
CA GLY A 12 -1.09 10.94 18.05
C GLY A 12 0.40 10.55 18.03
N GLN A 13 1.18 10.97 17.03
CA GLN A 13 2.61 10.64 16.93
C GLN A 13 3.47 11.82 17.40
N GLU A 14 4.22 11.60 18.45
CA GLU A 14 5.08 12.64 19.05
C GLU A 14 6.18 13.09 18.06
N GLY A 15 6.29 14.39 17.87
CA GLY A 15 7.33 15.01 17.06
C GLY A 15 7.15 14.89 15.54
N VAL A 16 6.15 14.18 15.04
CA VAL A 16 5.90 14.06 13.60
C VAL A 16 5.35 15.38 13.04
N LYS A 17 6.09 15.98 12.13
CA LYS A 17 5.71 17.18 11.37
C LYS A 17 5.76 16.98 9.87
N THR A 18 6.31 15.87 9.41
CA THR A 18 6.43 15.53 7.99
C THR A 18 5.58 14.30 7.69
N VAL A 19 4.77 14.39 6.65
CA VAL A 19 4.01 13.27 6.08
C VAL A 19 4.48 13.04 4.66
N VAL A 20 4.84 11.81 4.36
CA VAL A 20 5.27 11.38 3.02
C VAL A 20 4.27 10.37 2.49
N ASP A 21 3.65 10.67 1.36
CA ASP A 21 2.72 9.78 0.64
C ASP A 21 3.48 9.10 -0.50
N VAL A 22 3.68 7.79 -0.38
CA VAL A 22 4.40 6.96 -1.36
C VAL A 22 3.39 6.29 -2.29
N GLY A 23 3.55 6.52 -3.59
CA GLY A 23 2.53 6.21 -4.58
C GLY A 23 1.40 7.24 -4.56
N ALA A 24 1.75 8.53 -4.43
CA ALA A 24 0.80 9.62 -4.16
C ALA A 24 -0.22 9.86 -5.31
N GLY A 25 -0.04 9.27 -6.47
CA GLY A 25 -0.97 9.36 -7.60
C GLY A 25 -1.19 10.79 -8.07
N SER A 26 -2.39 11.32 -7.87
CA SER A 26 -2.71 12.73 -8.16
C SER A 26 -2.40 13.69 -7.01
N GLY A 27 -1.96 13.19 -5.86
CA GLY A 27 -1.74 13.98 -4.65
C GLY A 27 -3.02 14.39 -3.92
N GLY A 28 -4.17 13.83 -4.27
CA GLY A 28 -5.46 14.21 -3.70
C GLY A 28 -5.52 14.08 -2.18
N LEU A 29 -4.88 13.04 -1.62
CA LEU A 29 -4.78 12.84 -0.18
C LEU A 29 -4.01 13.97 0.50
N LEU A 30 -2.90 14.38 -0.09
CA LEU A 30 -2.06 15.48 0.42
C LEU A 30 -2.78 16.82 0.33
N VAL A 31 -3.56 17.06 -0.72
CA VAL A 31 -4.40 18.28 -0.86
C VAL A 31 -5.43 18.37 0.27
N GLU A 32 -6.15 17.28 0.55
CA GLU A 32 -7.11 17.24 1.67
C GLU A 32 -6.38 17.42 3.02
N LEU A 33 -5.21 16.79 3.19
CA LEU A 33 -4.45 16.88 4.43
C LEU A 33 -3.88 18.29 4.65
N ALA A 34 -3.43 18.98 3.60
CA ALA A 34 -2.95 20.38 3.66
C ALA A 34 -4.04 21.34 4.16
N ALA A 35 -5.29 21.12 3.77
CA ALA A 35 -6.42 21.92 4.24
C ALA A 35 -6.75 21.69 5.72
N ILE A 36 -6.49 20.49 6.26
CA ILE A 36 -6.78 20.11 7.66
C ILE A 36 -5.61 20.45 8.57
N ARG A 37 -4.38 20.25 8.09
CA ARG A 37 -3.13 20.36 8.85
C ARG A 37 -2.09 21.21 8.07
N PRO A 38 -2.32 22.52 7.96
CA PRO A 38 -1.39 23.42 7.25
C PRO A 38 -0.04 23.59 7.94
N ASP A 39 0.12 23.04 9.15
CA ASP A 39 1.34 23.02 9.94
C ASP A 39 2.29 21.87 9.54
N LEU A 40 1.83 20.91 8.73
CA LEU A 40 2.63 19.78 8.30
C LEU A 40 3.40 20.06 7.01
N ARG A 41 4.64 19.56 6.94
CA ARG A 41 5.35 19.38 5.69
C ARG A 41 4.78 18.17 4.98
N LEU A 42 4.29 18.33 3.75
CA LEU A 42 3.63 17.31 2.98
C LEU A 42 4.43 17.02 1.71
N VAL A 43 4.78 15.77 1.49
CA VAL A 43 5.59 15.32 0.35
C VAL A 43 4.92 14.16 -0.35
N GLY A 44 4.71 14.26 -1.66
CA GLY A 44 4.32 13.14 -2.51
C GLY A 44 5.54 12.51 -3.18
N ILE A 45 5.59 11.19 -3.23
CA ILE A 45 6.55 10.43 -4.04
C ILE A 45 5.74 9.60 -5.04
N ASP A 46 6.00 9.76 -6.33
CA ASP A 46 5.34 8.99 -7.38
C ASP A 46 6.24 8.85 -8.61
N LEU A 47 5.99 7.86 -9.45
CA LEU A 47 6.68 7.72 -10.74
C LEU A 47 6.30 8.82 -11.74
N ARG A 48 5.16 9.47 -11.53
CA ARG A 48 4.65 10.56 -12.37
C ARG A 48 5.28 11.89 -12.00
N THR A 49 5.32 12.78 -12.97
CA THR A 49 5.67 14.18 -12.71
C THR A 49 4.66 14.83 -11.77
N ARG A 50 5.12 15.85 -11.04
CA ARG A 50 4.26 16.62 -10.15
C ARG A 50 2.99 17.10 -10.87
N PRO A 51 1.79 16.82 -10.33
CA PRO A 51 0.53 17.32 -10.90
C PRO A 51 0.50 18.85 -10.93
N THR A 52 -0.03 19.43 -12.02
CA THR A 52 -0.03 20.89 -12.25
C THR A 52 -0.98 21.65 -11.32
N ASP A 53 -2.00 20.99 -10.82
CA ASP A 53 -3.03 21.51 -9.90
C ASP A 53 -2.71 21.29 -8.43
N LEU A 54 -1.57 20.66 -8.12
CA LEU A 54 -1.14 20.42 -6.75
C LEU A 54 -0.71 21.73 -6.09
N PRO A 55 -1.20 22.05 -4.86
CA PRO A 55 -0.82 23.27 -4.14
C PRO A 55 0.69 23.40 -3.95
N GLU A 56 1.22 24.62 -4.03
CA GLU A 56 2.67 24.88 -3.93
C GLU A 56 3.30 24.37 -2.63
N GLN A 57 2.55 24.36 -1.53
CA GLN A 57 3.01 23.85 -0.24
C GLN A 57 3.19 22.33 -0.18
N VAL A 58 2.71 21.58 -1.16
CA VAL A 58 2.95 20.14 -1.26
C VAL A 58 4.19 19.91 -2.10
N GLU A 59 5.22 19.37 -1.49
CA GLU A 59 6.46 18.98 -2.17
C GLU A 59 6.24 17.69 -2.99
N TRP A 60 7.09 17.46 -3.97
CA TRP A 60 7.00 16.32 -4.85
C TRP A 60 8.38 15.80 -5.24
N ALA A 61 8.55 14.49 -5.10
CA ALA A 61 9.70 13.77 -5.63
C ALA A 61 9.23 12.78 -6.72
N GLN A 62 9.79 12.92 -7.93
CA GLN A 62 9.51 11.97 -9.00
C GLN A 62 10.49 10.82 -8.92
N ASP A 63 10.04 9.67 -8.43
CA ASP A 63 10.90 8.50 -8.28
C ASP A 63 10.11 7.19 -8.44
N LEU A 64 10.81 6.12 -8.74
CA LEU A 64 10.28 4.77 -8.86
C LEU A 64 11.05 3.83 -7.93
N TRP A 65 10.34 3.03 -7.17
CA TRP A 65 10.93 1.90 -6.48
C TRP A 65 11.16 0.75 -7.48
N ASP A 66 12.42 0.49 -7.81
CA ASP A 66 12.76 -0.62 -8.70
C ASP A 66 12.81 -1.93 -7.90
N VAL A 67 11.83 -2.79 -8.10
CA VAL A 67 11.69 -4.08 -7.41
C VAL A 67 12.83 -5.05 -7.69
N ARG A 68 13.56 -4.89 -8.81
CA ARG A 68 14.69 -5.74 -9.19
C ARG A 68 15.93 -5.45 -8.35
N TYR A 69 16.13 -4.18 -8.02
CA TYR A 69 17.31 -3.71 -7.27
C TYR A 69 16.98 -3.38 -5.82
N GLY A 70 15.69 -3.28 -5.46
CA GLY A 70 15.24 -2.93 -4.12
C GLY A 70 15.69 -1.52 -3.70
N CYS A 71 15.59 -0.54 -4.60
CA CYS A 71 15.98 0.84 -4.33
C CYS A 71 15.22 1.84 -5.20
N TRP A 72 15.25 3.09 -4.79
CA TRP A 72 14.75 4.22 -5.57
C TRP A 72 15.67 4.49 -6.77
N THR A 73 15.09 4.79 -7.94
CA THR A 73 15.83 4.87 -9.21
C THR A 73 16.55 6.20 -9.42
N SER A 74 15.90 7.32 -9.06
CA SER A 74 16.46 8.67 -9.27
C SER A 74 17.26 9.17 -8.06
N GLY A 75 16.94 8.67 -6.88
CA GLY A 75 17.47 9.15 -5.62
C GLY A 75 16.72 10.38 -5.07
N GLU A 76 15.75 10.94 -5.78
CA GLU A 76 14.95 12.07 -5.30
C GLU A 76 14.18 11.70 -4.03
N ALA A 77 13.57 10.51 -3.98
CA ALA A 77 12.93 10.01 -2.78
C ALA A 77 13.88 9.93 -1.59
N GLY A 78 15.17 9.60 -1.82
CA GLY A 78 16.20 9.61 -0.79
C GLY A 78 16.36 10.97 -0.12
N THR A 79 16.34 12.05 -0.90
CA THR A 79 16.50 13.42 -0.37
C THR A 79 15.32 13.86 0.51
N VAL A 80 14.12 13.32 0.26
CA VAL A 80 12.94 13.57 1.11
C VAL A 80 13.20 13.11 2.54
N PHE A 81 13.97 12.04 2.67
CA PHE A 81 14.30 11.41 3.93
C PHE A 81 15.66 11.85 4.53
N ASP A 82 16.32 12.88 4.03
CA ASP A 82 17.61 13.31 4.55
C ASP A 82 17.53 14.11 5.87
N GLN A 83 16.34 14.56 6.25
CA GLN A 83 16.15 15.29 7.52
C GLN A 83 15.99 14.28 8.67
N ASP A 84 16.68 14.53 9.80
CA ASP A 84 16.62 13.68 11.00
C ASP A 84 15.40 14.01 11.88
N GLU A 85 14.21 14.04 11.29
CA GLU A 85 12.96 14.30 11.99
C GLU A 85 12.02 13.09 11.89
N PRO A 86 11.19 12.84 12.93
CA PRO A 86 10.16 11.80 12.87
C PRO A 86 9.21 12.03 11.69
N VAL A 87 8.90 10.96 10.98
CA VAL A 87 8.09 11.00 9.76
C VAL A 87 6.92 10.05 9.83
N MET A 88 5.76 10.45 9.28
CA MET A 88 4.67 9.55 8.94
C MET A 88 4.75 9.20 7.46
N ILE A 89 5.06 7.95 7.15
CA ILE A 89 5.04 7.45 5.78
C ILE A 89 3.67 6.79 5.54
N ILE A 90 3.04 7.13 4.43
CA ILE A 90 1.75 6.56 4.01
C ILE A 90 1.95 5.88 2.66
N CYS A 91 1.40 4.68 2.51
CA CYS A 91 1.31 3.94 1.26
C CYS A 91 -0.15 3.54 1.07
N CYS A 92 -0.86 4.25 0.19
CA CYS A 92 -2.25 3.96 -0.12
C CYS A 92 -2.36 3.37 -1.52
N GLU A 93 -2.74 2.09 -1.62
CA GLU A 93 -2.78 1.36 -2.89
C GLU A 93 -1.44 1.51 -3.67
N TRP A 94 -0.34 1.19 -2.99
CA TRP A 94 1.00 1.22 -3.58
C TRP A 94 1.64 -0.16 -3.66
N LEU A 95 1.49 -0.98 -2.61
CA LEU A 95 2.11 -2.30 -2.61
C LEU A 95 1.41 -3.27 -3.57
N ASP A 96 0.11 -3.12 -3.79
CA ASP A 96 -0.64 -3.96 -4.73
C ASP A 96 -0.22 -3.71 -6.19
N ASP A 97 0.23 -2.48 -6.52
CA ASP A 97 0.76 -2.09 -7.82
C ASP A 97 2.24 -2.48 -8.04
N LEU A 98 2.98 -2.82 -6.97
CA LEU A 98 4.37 -3.27 -7.13
C LEU A 98 4.43 -4.64 -7.82
N PRO A 99 5.24 -4.79 -8.87
CA PRO A 99 5.40 -6.05 -9.60
C PRO A 99 5.82 -7.20 -8.70
N CYS A 100 5.20 -8.35 -8.89
CA CYS A 100 5.55 -9.60 -8.23
C CYS A 100 5.40 -10.79 -9.19
N PRO A 101 6.19 -11.85 -9.05
CA PRO A 101 6.00 -13.06 -9.83
C PRO A 101 4.63 -13.68 -9.57
N VAL A 102 3.92 -14.03 -10.64
CA VAL A 102 2.72 -14.85 -10.58
C VAL A 102 3.14 -16.29 -10.83
N VAL A 103 2.69 -17.20 -9.97
CA VAL A 103 3.07 -18.61 -10.05
C VAL A 103 1.84 -19.51 -10.07
N ALA A 104 1.97 -20.64 -10.74
CA ALA A 104 0.95 -21.70 -10.77
C ALA A 104 1.52 -23.02 -10.27
N ARG A 105 0.69 -23.79 -9.57
CA ARG A 105 1.08 -25.10 -9.05
C ARG A 105 1.04 -26.13 -10.17
N GLN A 106 2.15 -26.82 -10.37
CA GLN A 106 2.29 -27.94 -11.30
C GLN A 106 2.51 -29.24 -10.50
N ALA A 107 2.52 -30.38 -11.21
CA ALA A 107 2.78 -31.68 -10.58
C ALA A 107 4.15 -31.76 -9.86
N ASP A 108 5.12 -30.96 -10.29
CA ASP A 108 6.48 -30.89 -9.77
C ASP A 108 6.76 -29.67 -8.86
N GLY A 109 5.74 -28.95 -8.46
CA GLY A 109 5.81 -27.78 -7.57
C GLY A 109 5.37 -26.46 -8.21
N TRP A 110 5.75 -25.35 -7.59
CA TRP A 110 5.45 -24.02 -8.10
C TRP A 110 6.33 -23.66 -9.30
N ARG A 111 5.70 -23.12 -10.34
CA ARG A 111 6.37 -22.54 -11.52
C ARG A 111 5.85 -21.14 -11.79
N GLU A 112 6.70 -20.28 -12.28
CA GLU A 112 6.27 -18.99 -12.78
C GLU A 112 5.25 -19.14 -13.90
N VAL A 113 4.34 -18.19 -14.01
CA VAL A 113 3.45 -18.03 -15.15
C VAL A 113 4.10 -17.01 -16.08
N ILE A 114 4.46 -17.43 -17.27
CA ILE A 114 4.97 -16.57 -18.33
C ILE A 114 3.92 -16.37 -19.41
N ILE A 115 3.91 -15.21 -20.03
CA ILE A 115 3.04 -14.92 -21.15
C ILE A 115 3.85 -15.04 -22.43
N SER A 116 3.42 -15.91 -23.34
CA SER A 116 4.01 -16.09 -24.66
C SER A 116 3.63 -14.94 -25.61
N ASP A 117 4.28 -14.85 -26.76
CA ASP A 117 4.06 -13.78 -27.76
C ASP A 117 2.61 -13.74 -28.29
N ASP A 118 1.91 -14.86 -28.25
CA ASP A 118 0.49 -14.99 -28.62
C ASP A 118 -0.47 -14.65 -27.46
N GLY A 119 0.07 -14.23 -26.30
CA GLY A 119 -0.71 -13.84 -25.13
C GLY A 119 -1.19 -15.00 -24.24
N MET A 120 -0.75 -16.23 -24.51
CA MET A 120 -1.15 -17.41 -23.75
C MET A 120 -0.23 -17.62 -22.53
N GLU A 121 -0.82 -18.06 -21.42
CA GLU A 121 -0.08 -18.45 -20.24
C GLU A 121 0.66 -19.78 -20.46
N GLN A 122 1.92 -19.83 -20.05
CA GLN A 122 2.75 -21.01 -20.11
C GLN A 122 3.49 -21.21 -18.78
N PRO A 123 3.79 -22.46 -18.39
CA PRO A 123 4.68 -22.73 -17.27
C PRO A 123 6.11 -22.24 -17.57
N GLY A 124 6.59 -21.35 -16.73
CA GLY A 124 7.96 -20.86 -16.74
C GLY A 124 8.90 -21.70 -15.88
N PRO A 125 10.03 -21.11 -15.44
CA PRO A 125 10.97 -21.75 -14.55
C PRO A 125 10.34 -22.13 -13.21
N ARG A 126 11.00 -23.00 -12.46
CA ARG A 126 10.66 -23.23 -11.05
C ARG A 126 11.06 -22.03 -10.23
N LEU A 127 10.33 -21.80 -9.13
CA LEU A 127 10.75 -20.79 -8.16
C LEU A 127 12.14 -21.09 -7.62
N GLU A 128 12.94 -20.04 -7.47
CA GLU A 128 14.21 -20.10 -6.78
C GLU A 128 14.02 -20.25 -5.26
N SER A 129 15.11 -20.54 -4.55
CA SER A 129 15.07 -20.93 -3.14
C SER A 129 14.38 -19.92 -2.22
N GLU A 130 14.57 -18.63 -2.48
CA GLU A 130 14.02 -17.55 -1.64
C GLU A 130 12.51 -17.35 -1.87
N GLU A 131 12.09 -17.35 -3.12
CA GLU A 131 10.68 -17.27 -3.51
C GLU A 131 9.91 -18.52 -3.11
N LEU A 132 10.55 -19.70 -3.26
CA LEU A 132 9.96 -20.96 -2.81
C LEU A 132 9.75 -20.96 -1.28
N ALA A 133 10.75 -20.53 -0.51
CA ALA A 133 10.64 -20.40 0.93
C ALA A 133 9.54 -19.41 1.34
N TRP A 134 9.39 -18.31 0.58
CA TRP A 134 8.30 -17.37 0.76
C TRP A 134 6.94 -18.01 0.50
N ALA A 135 6.79 -18.73 -0.62
CA ALA A 135 5.55 -19.42 -0.99
C ALA A 135 5.16 -20.48 0.06
N ASP A 136 6.09 -21.30 0.50
CA ASP A 136 5.87 -22.33 1.52
C ASP A 136 5.43 -21.73 2.86
N ARG A 137 6.02 -20.62 3.23
CA ARG A 137 5.67 -19.92 4.48
C ARG A 137 4.34 -19.19 4.40
N TRP A 138 4.10 -18.43 3.34
CA TRP A 138 3.02 -17.47 3.27
C TRP A 138 1.85 -17.92 2.38
N TRP A 139 2.08 -18.79 1.40
CA TRP A 139 1.06 -19.28 0.48
C TRP A 139 1.08 -20.83 0.34
N PRO A 140 0.82 -21.56 1.43
CA PRO A 140 1.03 -23.02 1.48
C PRO A 140 0.03 -23.82 0.64
N GLY A 141 -1.07 -23.22 0.20
CA GLY A 141 -2.14 -23.86 -0.55
C GLY A 141 -2.50 -23.11 -1.82
N GLY A 142 -3.49 -23.60 -2.55
CA GLY A 142 -3.99 -22.97 -3.78
C GLY A 142 -3.32 -23.47 -5.05
N GLU A 143 -3.88 -23.06 -6.17
CA GLU A 143 -3.44 -23.41 -7.53
C GLU A 143 -2.56 -22.33 -8.15
N ARG A 144 -2.74 -21.08 -7.69
CA ARG A 144 -2.04 -19.89 -8.16
C ARG A 144 -1.70 -18.99 -6.98
N ALA A 145 -0.60 -18.24 -7.09
CA ALA A 145 -0.15 -17.31 -6.06
C ALA A 145 0.60 -16.13 -6.69
N GLU A 146 0.58 -15.00 -5.99
CA GLU A 146 1.43 -13.85 -6.24
C GLU A 146 2.53 -13.80 -5.18
N ILE A 147 3.81 -13.91 -5.60
CA ILE A 147 4.94 -13.97 -4.68
C ILE A 147 5.30 -12.56 -4.21
N GLY A 148 4.86 -12.19 -3.00
CA GLY A 148 4.98 -10.84 -2.46
C GLY A 148 6.34 -10.44 -1.92
N LEU A 149 7.40 -11.19 -2.18
CA LEU A 149 8.74 -10.94 -1.65
C LEU A 149 9.28 -9.55 -1.97
N THR A 150 9.00 -9.04 -3.18
CA THR A 150 9.38 -7.68 -3.59
C THR A 150 8.66 -6.61 -2.79
N ARG A 151 7.37 -6.84 -2.48
CA ARG A 151 6.52 -5.97 -1.66
C ARG A 151 6.95 -5.95 -0.21
N ASP A 152 7.30 -7.12 0.34
CA ASP A 152 7.86 -7.27 1.68
C ASP A 152 9.16 -6.48 1.83
N ARG A 153 10.04 -6.53 0.82
CA ARG A 153 11.31 -5.78 0.77
C ARG A 153 11.06 -4.27 0.71
N ALA A 154 10.16 -3.83 -0.17
CA ALA A 154 9.81 -2.42 -0.30
C ALA A 154 9.27 -1.86 1.03
N TRP A 155 8.36 -2.57 1.68
CA TRP A 155 7.86 -2.20 3.00
C TRP A 155 8.95 -2.17 4.07
N ALA A 156 9.80 -3.20 4.10
CA ALA A 156 10.90 -3.28 5.05
C ALA A 156 11.87 -2.09 4.93
N ASP A 157 12.09 -1.58 3.74
CA ASP A 157 12.95 -0.43 3.55
C ASP A 157 12.32 0.87 4.05
N LEU A 158 11.00 1.04 3.89
CA LEU A 158 10.29 2.16 4.53
C LEU A 158 10.33 2.04 6.07
N VAL A 159 10.21 0.82 6.60
CA VAL A 159 10.36 0.57 8.04
C VAL A 159 11.76 0.91 8.53
N LYS A 160 12.82 0.59 7.79
CA LYS A 160 14.19 1.00 8.15
C LYS A 160 14.33 2.52 8.25
N LEU A 161 13.66 3.26 7.36
CA LEU A 161 13.65 4.73 7.42
C LEU A 161 13.03 5.24 8.71
N ILE A 162 11.84 4.76 9.09
CA ILE A 162 11.19 5.20 10.33
C ILE A 162 11.95 4.74 11.58
N LYS A 163 12.61 3.59 11.54
CA LYS A 163 13.46 3.11 12.67
C LYS A 163 14.68 4.00 12.86
N LYS A 164 15.23 4.53 11.79
CA LYS A 164 16.38 5.45 11.86
C LYS A 164 15.99 6.85 12.37
N ARG A 165 14.79 7.33 12.04
CA ARG A 165 14.37 8.74 12.22
C ARG A 165 13.34 8.93 13.31
N GLY A 166 12.62 7.89 13.66
CA GLY A 166 11.39 7.95 14.43
C GLY A 166 10.15 8.13 13.54
N GLY A 167 8.99 7.94 14.14
CA GLY A 167 7.70 8.02 13.46
C GLY A 167 7.14 6.67 13.09
N CYS A 168 6.25 6.63 12.09
CA CYS A 168 5.50 5.43 11.74
C CYS A 168 5.29 5.31 10.23
N ALA A 169 5.02 4.09 9.77
CA ALA A 169 4.60 3.79 8.41
C ALA A 169 3.20 3.15 8.43
N LEU A 170 2.31 3.63 7.57
CA LEU A 170 0.95 3.17 7.38
C LEU A 170 0.77 2.65 5.96
N MET A 171 0.40 1.39 5.84
CA MET A 171 -0.10 0.78 4.60
C MET A 171 -1.64 0.78 4.63
N ILE A 172 -2.26 1.19 3.54
CA ILE A 172 -3.70 1.04 3.26
C ILE A 172 -3.81 0.36 1.90
N ASP A 173 -4.23 -0.91 1.89
CA ASP A 173 -4.15 -1.68 0.66
C ASP A 173 -5.16 -2.83 0.59
N TYR A 174 -5.47 -3.32 -0.59
CA TYR A 174 -6.21 -4.56 -0.76
C TYR A 174 -5.34 -5.74 -0.34
N GLY A 175 -5.92 -6.70 0.38
CA GLY A 175 -5.08 -7.77 0.87
C GLY A 175 -5.82 -8.95 1.47
N HIS A 176 -5.02 -9.92 1.87
CA HIS A 176 -5.50 -11.15 2.49
C HIS A 176 -4.48 -11.69 3.49
N LEU A 177 -4.94 -12.54 4.38
CA LEU A 177 -4.10 -13.27 5.34
C LEU A 177 -3.87 -14.71 4.89
N ARG A 178 -2.81 -15.34 5.39
CA ARG A 178 -2.42 -16.74 5.09
C ARG A 178 -3.58 -17.74 5.19
N ARG A 179 -4.47 -17.56 6.17
CA ARG A 179 -5.64 -18.43 6.38
C ARG A 179 -6.77 -18.24 5.35
N ARG A 180 -6.70 -17.20 4.51
CA ARG A 180 -7.71 -16.82 3.50
C ARG A 180 -7.08 -16.44 2.18
N ARG A 181 -5.96 -17.08 1.80
CA ARG A 181 -5.37 -16.88 0.47
C ARG A 181 -6.35 -17.29 -0.62
N PRO A 182 -6.51 -16.52 -1.68
CA PRO A 182 -7.33 -16.92 -2.82
C PRO A 182 -6.70 -18.16 -3.48
N VAL A 183 -7.54 -19.13 -3.83
CA VAL A 183 -7.08 -20.43 -4.41
C VAL A 183 -6.47 -20.22 -5.79
N THR A 184 -7.03 -19.30 -6.56
CA THR A 184 -6.65 -19.00 -7.96
C THR A 184 -5.87 -17.71 -8.10
N GLY A 185 -5.31 -17.20 -6.99
CA GLY A 185 -4.66 -15.87 -6.96
C GLY A 185 -5.66 -14.71 -6.94
N SER A 186 -5.13 -13.51 -6.98
CA SER A 186 -5.88 -12.25 -6.89
C SER A 186 -5.55 -11.25 -8.00
N LEU A 187 -4.72 -11.65 -8.98
CA LEU A 187 -4.33 -10.78 -10.08
C LEU A 187 -5.56 -10.23 -10.81
N ALA A 188 -5.63 -8.94 -10.95
CA ALA A 188 -6.71 -8.22 -11.63
C ALA A 188 -6.13 -7.18 -12.60
N ALA A 189 -6.92 -6.76 -13.57
CA ALA A 189 -6.57 -5.73 -14.52
C ALA A 189 -7.66 -4.67 -14.59
N TYR A 190 -7.25 -3.41 -14.71
CA TYR A 190 -8.17 -2.28 -14.82
C TYR A 190 -7.75 -1.35 -15.95
N ARG A 191 -8.76 -0.81 -16.65
CA ARG A 191 -8.61 0.31 -17.60
C ARG A 191 -9.84 1.21 -17.51
N ASP A 192 -9.62 2.51 -17.34
CA ASP A 192 -10.68 3.51 -17.22
C ASP A 192 -11.73 3.16 -16.16
N GLY A 193 -11.29 2.62 -15.01
CA GLY A 193 -12.16 2.21 -13.90
C GLY A 193 -12.98 0.93 -14.15
N ARG A 194 -12.70 0.18 -15.22
CA ARG A 194 -13.37 -1.08 -15.54
C ARG A 194 -12.43 -2.26 -15.33
N ALA A 195 -12.93 -3.28 -14.64
CA ALA A 195 -12.23 -4.55 -14.52
C ALA A 195 -12.21 -5.27 -15.87
N LEU A 196 -11.06 -5.82 -16.23
CA LEU A 196 -10.81 -6.58 -17.45
C LEU A 196 -10.09 -7.90 -17.09
N GLU A 197 -10.00 -8.80 -18.07
CA GLU A 197 -9.12 -9.96 -17.94
C GLU A 197 -7.65 -9.51 -17.78
N PRO A 198 -6.92 -10.08 -16.80
CA PRO A 198 -5.53 -9.71 -16.58
C PRO A 198 -4.62 -10.31 -17.66
N VAL A 199 -4.39 -9.54 -18.71
CA VAL A 199 -3.50 -9.88 -19.81
C VAL A 199 -2.32 -8.91 -19.87
N ALA A 200 -1.15 -9.39 -20.30
CA ALA A 200 0.06 -8.58 -20.38
C ALA A 200 0.06 -7.65 -21.61
N VAL A 201 -0.83 -6.66 -21.63
CA VAL A 201 -0.89 -5.65 -22.70
C VAL A 201 -0.67 -4.25 -22.14
N ALA A 202 -0.05 -3.39 -22.93
CA ALA A 202 0.20 -2.01 -22.55
C ALA A 202 -1.10 -1.26 -22.21
N GLY A 203 -1.04 -0.38 -21.21
CA GLY A 203 -2.15 0.47 -20.81
C GLY A 203 -3.21 -0.20 -19.93
N LEU A 204 -2.94 -1.40 -19.42
CA LEU A 204 -3.68 -1.98 -18.29
C LEU A 204 -2.94 -1.68 -16.98
N ASN A 205 -3.70 -1.27 -15.96
CA ASN A 205 -3.22 -1.34 -14.60
C ASN A 205 -3.42 -2.77 -14.09
N LEU A 206 -2.31 -3.47 -13.83
CA LEU A 206 -2.29 -4.81 -13.26
C LEU A 206 -2.02 -4.68 -11.76
N THR A 207 -2.91 -5.20 -10.96
CA THR A 207 -2.80 -5.19 -9.50
C THR A 207 -3.06 -6.58 -8.94
N ALA A 208 -2.49 -6.86 -7.79
CA ALA A 208 -2.77 -8.10 -7.05
C ALA A 208 -2.77 -7.82 -5.55
N HIS A 209 -3.68 -8.45 -4.83
CA HIS A 209 -3.84 -8.23 -3.40
C HIS A 209 -2.57 -8.55 -2.62
N VAL A 210 -2.32 -7.77 -1.58
CA VAL A 210 -1.14 -7.86 -0.73
C VAL A 210 -1.28 -9.01 0.28
N ALA A 211 -0.20 -9.75 0.51
CA ALA A 211 -0.08 -10.72 1.59
C ALA A 211 0.24 -9.98 2.91
N VAL A 212 -0.79 -9.41 3.54
CA VAL A 212 -0.66 -8.44 4.65
C VAL A 212 0.15 -8.98 5.83
N ASP A 213 0.00 -10.24 6.15
CA ASP A 213 0.75 -10.89 7.23
C ASP A 213 2.23 -11.11 6.87
N ALA A 214 2.58 -11.24 5.60
CA ALA A 214 3.97 -11.30 5.15
C ALA A 214 4.61 -9.90 5.24
N VAL A 215 3.93 -8.88 4.73
CA VAL A 215 4.36 -7.47 4.83
C VAL A 215 4.54 -7.06 6.30
N ARG A 216 3.58 -7.39 7.18
CA ARG A 216 3.69 -7.14 8.61
C ARG A 216 4.93 -7.78 9.20
N ALA A 217 5.14 -9.06 8.93
CA ALA A 217 6.31 -9.79 9.44
C ALA A 217 7.63 -9.24 8.89
N ALA A 218 7.64 -8.73 7.66
CA ALA A 218 8.81 -8.08 7.08
C ALA A 218 9.19 -6.81 7.86
N GLY A 219 8.22 -5.96 8.20
CA GLY A 219 8.50 -4.78 9.04
C GLY A 219 8.94 -5.16 10.46
N GLU A 220 8.25 -6.13 11.10
CA GLU A 220 8.62 -6.63 12.44
C GLU A 220 10.05 -7.19 12.48
N ALA A 221 10.51 -7.84 11.41
CA ALA A 221 11.87 -8.36 11.29
C ALA A 221 12.96 -7.26 11.32
N PHE A 222 12.61 -6.02 10.98
CA PHE A 222 13.48 -4.84 11.10
C PHE A 222 13.19 -4.00 12.36
N GLY A 223 12.48 -4.58 13.33
CA GLY A 223 12.29 -4.00 14.66
C GLY A 223 11.11 -3.02 14.75
N ALA A 224 10.21 -2.98 13.78
CA ALA A 224 8.97 -2.22 13.93
C ALA A 224 8.01 -2.90 14.90
N THR A 225 7.28 -2.09 15.65
CA THR A 225 6.14 -2.55 16.44
C THR A 225 4.86 -2.35 15.66
N THR A 226 4.08 -3.40 15.47
CA THR A 226 2.76 -3.29 14.86
C THR A 226 1.77 -2.71 15.88
N THR A 227 1.33 -1.47 15.65
CA THR A 227 0.35 -0.79 16.49
C THR A 227 -1.06 -1.32 16.22
N PHE A 228 -1.40 -1.48 14.95
CA PHE A 228 -2.60 -2.21 14.54
C PHE A 228 -2.43 -2.86 13.16
N CYS A 229 -3.23 -3.89 12.91
CA CYS A 229 -3.35 -4.54 11.61
C CYS A 229 -4.78 -5.10 11.50
N GLY A 230 -5.63 -4.48 10.68
CA GLY A 230 -7.04 -4.86 10.57
C GLY A 230 -7.70 -4.28 9.33
N LEU A 231 -8.95 -4.66 9.11
CA LEU A 231 -9.75 -4.10 8.02
C LEU A 231 -10.15 -2.64 8.32
N GLN A 232 -10.25 -1.83 7.28
CA GLN A 232 -10.73 -0.46 7.39
C GLN A 232 -12.09 -0.36 8.09
N SER A 233 -12.98 -1.33 7.85
CA SER A 233 -14.26 -1.43 8.54
C SER A 233 -14.15 -1.58 10.07
N GLU A 234 -13.02 -2.07 10.57
CA GLU A 234 -12.73 -2.22 11.99
C GLU A 234 -12.04 -0.97 12.55
N VAL A 235 -11.09 -0.42 11.79
CA VAL A 235 -10.23 0.71 12.20
C VAL A 235 -10.97 2.06 12.18
N VAL A 236 -11.76 2.32 11.13
CA VAL A 236 -12.45 3.61 10.94
C VAL A 236 -13.37 4.01 12.09
N PRO A 237 -14.23 3.12 12.61
CA PRO A 237 -15.09 3.46 13.74
C PRO A 237 -14.29 3.87 14.99
N GLU A 238 -13.12 3.28 15.22
CA GLU A 238 -12.29 3.60 16.38
C GLU A 238 -11.61 4.95 16.25
N LEU A 239 -11.08 5.28 15.05
CA LEU A 239 -10.36 6.54 14.79
C LEU A 239 -11.28 7.76 14.78
N LEU A 240 -12.58 7.61 14.50
CA LEU A 240 -13.53 8.71 14.37
C LEU A 240 -14.62 8.69 15.46
N GLN A 241 -14.38 7.97 16.56
CA GLN A 241 -15.27 7.97 17.72
C GLN A 241 -15.40 9.38 18.32
N GLY A 242 -16.64 9.77 18.64
CA GLY A 242 -16.93 11.00 19.37
C GLY A 242 -17.05 12.26 18.50
N GLU A 243 -16.73 12.23 17.24
CA GLU A 243 -16.96 13.37 16.36
C GLU A 243 -18.47 13.50 16.03
N THR A 244 -19.09 14.58 16.48
CA THR A 244 -20.45 14.96 16.10
C THR A 244 -20.45 16.39 15.56
N ASN A 245 -21.33 16.67 14.59
CA ASN A 245 -21.52 18.04 14.11
C ASN A 245 -22.88 18.57 14.60
N PRO A 246 -22.95 19.80 15.13
CA PRO A 246 -24.22 20.37 15.59
C PRO A 246 -25.23 20.62 14.46
N ASP A 247 -24.79 20.74 13.22
CA ASP A 247 -25.68 20.81 12.06
C ASP A 247 -26.13 19.38 11.66
N PRO A 248 -27.45 19.07 11.72
CA PRO A 248 -27.96 17.74 11.43
C PRO A 248 -27.69 17.27 9.99
N LEU A 249 -27.67 18.16 9.00
CA LEU A 249 -27.39 17.79 7.60
C LEU A 249 -25.91 17.45 7.40
N VAL A 250 -25.02 18.21 8.01
CA VAL A 250 -23.58 17.93 8.00
C VAL A 250 -23.29 16.62 8.72
N ASP A 251 -23.91 16.38 9.88
CA ASP A 251 -23.75 15.14 10.64
C ASP A 251 -24.29 13.92 9.88
N LEU A 252 -25.45 14.05 9.21
CA LEU A 252 -26.00 12.99 8.35
C LEU A 252 -25.04 12.66 7.20
N GLY A 253 -24.51 13.68 6.51
CA GLY A 253 -23.52 13.50 5.45
C GLY A 253 -22.24 12.82 5.95
N ARG A 254 -21.78 13.17 7.16
CA ARG A 254 -20.65 12.52 7.83
C ARG A 254 -20.94 11.05 8.11
N ARG A 255 -22.08 10.72 8.73
CA ARG A 255 -22.48 9.32 9.02
C ARG A 255 -22.59 8.49 7.75
N SER A 256 -23.13 9.05 6.66
CA SER A 256 -23.22 8.36 5.38
C SER A 256 -21.82 8.02 4.82
N ARG A 257 -20.88 8.95 4.89
CA ARG A 257 -19.48 8.70 4.47
C ARG A 257 -18.77 7.67 5.37
N LEU A 258 -19.01 7.74 6.69
CA LEU A 258 -18.51 6.74 7.64
C LEU A 258 -19.03 5.34 7.30
N ALA A 259 -20.33 5.23 7.04
CA ALA A 259 -20.94 3.97 6.65
C ALA A 259 -20.33 3.41 5.36
N ALA A 260 -20.05 4.26 4.36
CA ALA A 260 -19.40 3.84 3.13
C ALA A 260 -17.95 3.34 3.37
N LEU A 261 -17.18 4.07 4.20
CA LEU A 261 -15.80 3.68 4.55
C LEU A 261 -15.72 2.41 5.39
N SER A 262 -16.75 2.14 6.22
CA SER A 262 -16.83 0.95 7.05
C SER A 262 -17.50 -0.24 6.33
N SER A 263 -18.11 -0.02 5.18
CA SER A 263 -18.77 -1.08 4.41
C SER A 263 -17.76 -1.96 3.68
N GLN A 264 -17.72 -3.24 4.01
CA GLN A 264 -16.87 -4.22 3.31
C GLN A 264 -17.19 -4.37 1.81
N TYR A 265 -18.36 -3.93 1.39
CA TYR A 265 -18.77 -3.97 -0.03
C TYR A 265 -18.38 -2.71 -0.82
N VAL A 266 -17.83 -1.70 -0.15
CA VAL A 266 -17.41 -0.44 -0.77
C VAL A 266 -15.91 -0.22 -0.53
N TRP A 267 -15.56 0.46 0.57
CA TRP A 267 -14.17 0.81 0.90
C TRP A 267 -13.61 0.06 2.11
N GLY A 268 -14.47 -0.55 2.92
CA GLY A 268 -14.11 -1.16 4.20
C GLY A 268 -13.31 -2.47 4.09
N SER A 269 -13.04 -2.95 2.89
CA SER A 269 -12.25 -4.17 2.62
C SER A 269 -10.74 -3.93 2.56
N HIS A 270 -10.28 -2.66 2.55
CA HIS A 270 -8.86 -2.36 2.63
C HIS A 270 -8.28 -2.79 3.98
N TRP A 271 -7.06 -3.26 3.94
CA TRP A 271 -6.27 -3.53 5.13
C TRP A 271 -5.49 -2.29 5.54
N TRP A 272 -5.47 -2.01 6.82
CA TRP A 272 -4.63 -1.01 7.43
C TRP A 272 -3.58 -1.70 8.27
N LEU A 273 -2.30 -1.36 8.05
CA LEU A 273 -1.17 -1.81 8.84
C LEU A 273 -0.37 -0.60 9.28
N LEU A 274 -0.35 -0.31 10.58
CA LEU A 274 0.48 0.74 11.17
C LEU A 274 1.63 0.12 11.94
N GLN A 275 2.86 0.48 11.58
CA GLN A 275 4.09 0.06 12.23
C GLN A 275 4.96 1.27 12.60
N CYS A 276 5.51 1.24 13.84
CA CYS A 276 6.38 2.30 14.38
C CYS A 276 7.70 1.76 14.91
#